data_f7f86aee270825e43e818dafc8ff9d2a
#
_entry.id   f7f86aee270825e43e818dafc8ff9d2a
#
_cell.length_a   1.000
_cell.length_b   1.000
_cell.length_c   1.000
_cell.angle_alpha   90.00
_cell.angle_beta   90.00
_cell.angle_gamma   90.00
#
_symmetry.space_group_name_H-M   'P 1'
#
loop_
_entity.id
_entity.type
_entity.pdbx_description
1 polymer ?
#
loop_
_entity_poly.entity_id
_entity_poly.type
_entity_poly.pdbx_seq_one_letter_code
_entity_poly.pdbx_strand_id
1 'polypeptide(L)'
;MTKYIQFSDLFVAFWELNKTIRGGGLLPCCNRKTGDIMARIPSGMRKKENGLFEKRFTVEGKRYSAYGRNTKECAENELRIREEIKAGLYNSNKNITLDAYFDEWEKSRRGTIKDSSIKINRSKYNNHIRPVLGKIKVQKIEKRAVVKLQQDLSKKLSASMTNGVIVLLKTVLNAAVDDEILMKNPAASVKPLRKDDRPKASETIHRALTREEQQAFMQEAKTEWLYEFFCFSLCTGMRLNEITALKW
;
A
#
# COMPACT_ATOMS: atom_id res chain seq x y z
N MET A 1 46.73 -5.27 -45.24
CA MET A 1 46.78 -6.74 -45.00
C MET A 1 46.59 -6.97 -43.49
N THR A 2 45.38 -7.22 -43.07
CA THR A 2 45.03 -7.38 -41.66
C THR A 2 44.96 -8.87 -41.35
N LYS A 3 45.86 -9.35 -40.51
CA LYS A 3 45.89 -10.77 -40.09
C LYS A 3 44.77 -11.04 -39.10
N TYR A 4 43.84 -11.88 -39.48
CA TYR A 4 42.85 -12.49 -38.58
C TYR A 4 43.56 -13.53 -37.69
N ILE A 5 43.56 -13.30 -36.39
CA ILE A 5 43.97 -14.29 -35.39
C ILE A 5 42.76 -15.19 -35.17
N GLN A 6 42.90 -16.49 -35.47
CA GLN A 6 41.82 -17.45 -35.27
C GLN A 6 41.65 -17.77 -33.78
N PHE A 7 40.37 -17.93 -33.39
CA PHE A 7 39.92 -18.20 -32.01
C PHE A 7 40.47 -19.50 -31.41
N SER A 8 41.04 -20.39 -32.22
CA SER A 8 41.69 -21.64 -31.82
C SER A 8 42.97 -21.45 -31.02
N ASP A 9 43.74 -20.38 -31.33
CA ASP A 9 45.07 -20.17 -30.75
C ASP A 9 45.00 -19.63 -29.29
N LEU A 10 43.93 -18.96 -28.96
CA LEU A 10 43.64 -18.48 -27.59
C LEU A 10 43.24 -19.61 -26.65
N PHE A 11 42.58 -20.65 -27.17
CA PHE A 11 42.12 -21.78 -26.36
C PHE A 11 43.26 -22.73 -25.98
N VAL A 12 44.27 -22.87 -26.86
CA VAL A 12 45.44 -23.69 -26.59
C VAL A 12 46.36 -23.02 -25.55
N ALA A 13 46.53 -21.70 -25.63
CA ALA A 13 47.30 -20.96 -24.64
C ALA A 13 46.68 -20.99 -23.23
N PHE A 14 45.35 -20.98 -23.14
CA PHE A 14 44.66 -21.08 -21.86
C PHE A 14 44.71 -22.49 -21.25
N TRP A 15 44.80 -23.52 -22.10
CA TRP A 15 44.94 -24.93 -21.65
C TRP A 15 46.35 -25.20 -21.10
N GLU A 16 47.39 -24.67 -21.72
CA GLU A 16 48.77 -24.85 -21.26
C GLU A 16 49.05 -24.11 -19.95
N LEU A 17 48.46 -22.92 -19.74
CA LEU A 17 48.62 -22.16 -18.49
C LEU A 17 47.99 -22.86 -17.29
N ASN A 18 46.91 -23.62 -17.49
CA ASN A 18 46.21 -24.37 -16.43
C ASN A 18 46.92 -25.70 -16.05
N LYS A 19 47.83 -26.18 -16.91
CA LYS A 19 48.64 -27.38 -16.63
C LYS A 19 49.82 -27.13 -15.69
N THR A 20 50.36 -25.91 -15.71
CA THR A 20 51.53 -25.52 -14.90
C THR A 20 51.16 -25.21 -13.43
N ILE A 21 49.88 -24.95 -13.13
CA ILE A 21 49.40 -24.63 -11.77
C ILE A 21 48.98 -25.91 -10.97
N ARG A 22 48.95 -27.09 -11.60
CA ARG A 22 48.58 -28.36 -10.95
C ARG A 22 49.75 -29.30 -10.68
N GLY A 23 50.94 -28.77 -10.46
CA GLY A 23 52.10 -29.55 -10.01
C GLY A 23 52.35 -29.38 -8.53
N GLY A 24 51.90 -30.32 -7.71
CA GLY A 24 52.39 -30.39 -6.33
C GLY A 24 51.42 -30.97 -5.30
N GLY A 25 51.56 -32.25 -4.95
CA GLY A 25 51.21 -32.75 -3.63
C GLY A 25 50.01 -33.66 -3.55
N LEU A 26 50.21 -34.94 -3.76
CA LEU A 26 49.40 -36.02 -3.22
C LEU A 26 49.42 -35.96 -1.68
N LEU A 27 48.29 -35.71 -1.03
CA LEU A 27 48.09 -35.97 0.38
C LEU A 27 47.11 -37.15 0.56
N PRO A 28 47.28 -37.97 1.59
CA PRO A 28 46.73 -39.32 1.67
C PRO A 28 45.20 -39.36 1.95
N CYS A 29 44.58 -40.36 1.34
CA CYS A 29 43.22 -40.77 1.58
C CYS A 29 42.89 -40.93 3.08
N CYS A 30 42.11 -40.02 3.63
CA CYS A 30 41.35 -40.31 4.84
C CYS A 30 39.94 -40.79 4.44
N ASN A 31 39.75 -42.06 4.55
CA ASN A 31 38.51 -42.79 4.49
C ASN A 31 37.56 -42.24 5.62
N ARG A 32 36.65 -41.33 5.30
CA ARG A 32 35.54 -40.94 6.20
C ARG A 32 34.22 -41.40 5.61
N LYS A 33 33.62 -42.26 6.36
CA LYS A 33 32.26 -42.80 6.23
C LYS A 33 31.27 -41.71 5.78
N THR A 34 30.40 -42.10 4.88
CA THR A 34 29.19 -41.37 4.49
C THR A 34 28.39 -40.95 5.71
N GLY A 35 28.61 -39.74 6.16
CA GLY A 35 27.81 -39.07 7.18
C GLY A 35 27.50 -37.69 6.64
N ASP A 36 26.25 -37.29 6.72
CA ASP A 36 25.64 -36.04 6.27
C ASP A 36 26.62 -34.89 6.19
N ILE A 37 26.85 -34.43 4.96
CA ILE A 37 27.50 -33.11 4.72
C ILE A 37 26.46 -32.06 5.12
N MET A 38 26.37 -31.76 6.42
CA MET A 38 25.76 -30.52 6.86
C MET A 38 26.54 -29.39 6.21
N ALA A 39 25.97 -28.79 5.16
CA ALA A 39 26.56 -27.63 4.50
C ALA A 39 26.84 -26.58 5.59
N ARG A 40 28.11 -26.27 5.85
CA ARG A 40 28.52 -25.26 6.83
C ARG A 40 27.83 -23.96 6.51
N ILE A 41 27.00 -23.50 7.43
CA ILE A 41 26.33 -22.20 7.32
C ILE A 41 27.43 -21.12 7.24
N PRO A 42 27.45 -20.29 6.20
CA PRO A 42 28.46 -19.22 6.06
C PRO A 42 28.49 -18.34 7.31
N SER A 43 29.68 -17.84 7.68
CA SER A 43 29.87 -17.00 8.85
C SER A 43 28.94 -15.79 8.80
N GLY A 44 28.24 -15.51 9.91
CA GLY A 44 27.31 -14.38 10.02
C GLY A 44 25.87 -14.68 9.62
N MET A 45 25.57 -15.92 9.15
CA MET A 45 24.18 -16.37 8.92
C MET A 45 23.68 -17.22 10.08
N ARG A 46 22.41 -17.08 10.43
CA ARG A 46 21.74 -17.91 11.44
C ARG A 46 20.51 -18.54 10.81
N LYS A 47 20.28 -19.84 11.08
CA LYS A 47 19.03 -20.51 10.73
C LYS A 47 18.03 -20.29 11.85
N LYS A 48 16.85 -19.73 11.54
CA LYS A 48 15.74 -19.56 12.48
C LYS A 48 14.94 -20.87 12.61
N GLU A 49 14.17 -20.99 13.68
CA GLU A 49 13.25 -22.12 13.91
C GLU A 49 12.27 -22.32 12.75
N ASN A 50 11.90 -21.24 12.04
CA ASN A 50 11.04 -21.29 10.85
C ASN A 50 11.75 -21.79 9.58
N GLY A 51 12.97 -22.33 9.69
CA GLY A 51 13.74 -22.83 8.56
C GLY A 51 14.38 -21.74 7.65
N LEU A 52 14.15 -20.45 7.89
CA LEU A 52 14.70 -19.34 7.14
C LEU A 52 16.12 -19.00 7.64
N PHE A 53 17.00 -18.64 6.70
CA PHE A 53 18.31 -18.09 7.01
C PHE A 53 18.20 -16.58 7.21
N GLU A 54 18.81 -16.07 8.28
CA GLU A 54 18.92 -14.63 8.59
C GLU A 54 20.39 -14.23 8.55
N LYS A 55 20.72 -13.15 7.86
CA LYS A 55 22.00 -12.48 7.92
C LYS A 55 21.82 -11.04 8.35
N ARG A 56 22.49 -10.63 9.43
CA ARG A 56 22.49 -9.27 9.94
C ARG A 56 23.74 -8.56 9.47
N PHE A 57 23.59 -7.33 9.00
CA PHE A 57 24.69 -6.50 8.54
C PHE A 57 24.44 -5.03 8.86
N THR A 58 25.49 -4.23 8.88
CA THR A 58 25.41 -2.80 9.19
C THR A 58 25.86 -2.00 7.98
N VAL A 59 25.11 -0.97 7.62
CA VAL A 59 25.47 0.01 6.59
C VAL A 59 25.22 1.39 7.17
N GLU A 60 26.20 2.28 7.09
CA GLU A 60 26.12 3.66 7.61
C GLU A 60 25.66 3.77 9.06
N GLY A 61 26.10 2.83 9.93
CA GLY A 61 25.74 2.82 11.34
C GLY A 61 24.35 2.25 11.68
N LYS A 62 23.51 1.95 10.66
CA LYS A 62 22.20 1.31 10.85
C LYS A 62 22.29 -0.21 10.62
N ARG A 63 21.56 -0.97 11.45
CA ARG A 63 21.51 -2.44 11.35
C ARG A 63 20.37 -2.88 10.45
N TYR A 64 20.68 -3.80 9.53
CA TYR A 64 19.74 -4.41 8.59
C TYR A 64 19.77 -5.92 8.70
N SER A 65 18.73 -6.59 8.21
CA SER A 65 18.63 -8.05 8.20
C SER A 65 18.14 -8.52 6.85
N ALA A 66 18.87 -9.45 6.22
CA ALA A 66 18.43 -10.16 5.03
C ALA A 66 17.92 -11.54 5.40
N TYR A 67 16.85 -12.00 4.74
CA TYR A 67 16.24 -13.30 4.94
C TYR A 67 16.19 -14.07 3.64
N GLY A 68 16.35 -15.41 3.69
CA GLY A 68 16.22 -16.28 2.52
C GLY A 68 15.90 -17.71 2.95
N ARG A 69 15.31 -18.51 2.05
CA ARG A 69 15.06 -19.93 2.28
C ARG A 69 16.33 -20.75 2.22
N ASN A 70 17.30 -20.27 1.41
CA ASN A 70 18.61 -20.87 1.23
C ASN A 70 19.70 -19.86 1.55
N THR A 71 20.92 -20.34 1.82
CA THR A 71 22.09 -19.49 2.07
C THR A 71 22.42 -18.58 0.87
N LYS A 72 22.23 -19.08 -0.37
CA LYS A 72 22.43 -18.31 -1.60
C LYS A 72 21.40 -17.16 -1.72
N GLU A 73 20.12 -17.47 -1.56
CA GLU A 73 19.04 -16.47 -1.60
C GLU A 73 19.21 -15.41 -0.50
N CYS A 74 19.66 -15.81 0.69
CA CYS A 74 19.96 -14.87 1.77
C CYS A 74 21.11 -13.91 1.41
N ALA A 75 22.16 -14.41 0.72
CA ALA A 75 23.27 -13.59 0.26
C ALA A 75 22.85 -12.64 -0.89
N GLU A 76 22.07 -13.12 -1.84
CA GLU A 76 21.51 -12.29 -2.93
C GLU A 76 20.61 -11.17 -2.39
N ASN A 77 19.76 -11.51 -1.44
CA ASN A 77 18.90 -10.51 -0.77
C ASN A 77 19.72 -9.48 0.02
N GLU A 78 20.84 -9.89 0.65
CA GLU A 78 21.77 -8.94 1.29
C GLU A 78 22.36 -7.96 0.27
N LEU A 79 22.86 -8.46 -0.86
CA LEU A 79 23.45 -7.61 -1.92
C LEU A 79 22.41 -6.62 -2.45
N ARG A 80 21.21 -7.10 -2.74
CA ARG A 80 20.11 -6.25 -3.21
C ARG A 80 19.78 -5.16 -2.21
N ILE A 81 19.65 -5.48 -0.91
CA ILE A 81 19.40 -4.49 0.14
C ILE A 81 20.53 -3.47 0.22
N ARG A 82 21.81 -3.90 0.09
CA ARG A 82 22.96 -2.98 0.08
C ARG A 82 22.93 -2.02 -1.11
N GLU A 83 22.55 -2.52 -2.29
CA GLU A 83 22.39 -1.71 -3.51
C GLU A 83 21.24 -0.71 -3.36
N GLU A 84 20.08 -1.15 -2.82
CA GLU A 84 18.95 -0.30 -2.54
C GLU A 84 19.30 0.82 -1.53
N ILE A 85 20.11 0.51 -0.50
CA ILE A 85 20.59 1.51 0.48
C ILE A 85 21.52 2.52 -0.20
N LYS A 86 22.50 2.06 -1.00
CA LYS A 86 23.43 2.94 -1.72
C LYS A 86 22.71 3.84 -2.72
N ALA A 87 21.64 3.33 -3.35
CA ALA A 87 20.80 4.10 -4.26
C ALA A 87 19.81 5.04 -3.56
N GLY A 88 19.77 5.06 -2.21
CA GLY A 88 18.79 5.83 -1.44
C GLY A 88 17.36 5.29 -1.51
N LEU A 89 17.17 4.12 -2.13
CA LEU A 89 15.86 3.50 -2.37
C LEU A 89 15.39 2.59 -1.22
N TYR A 90 16.22 2.38 -0.21
CA TYR A 90 15.89 1.49 0.91
C TYR A 90 15.05 2.21 1.97
N ASN A 91 13.79 1.89 2.01
CA ASN A 91 12.89 2.33 3.08
C ASN A 91 12.68 1.19 4.09
N SER A 92 13.04 1.42 5.35
CA SER A 92 12.85 0.45 6.44
C SER A 92 11.36 0.10 6.66
N ASN A 93 10.45 1.00 6.25
CA ASN A 93 9.00 0.85 6.34
C ASN A 93 8.39 0.00 5.19
N LYS A 94 9.22 -0.60 4.33
CA LYS A 94 8.77 -1.44 3.20
C LYS A 94 7.87 -2.63 3.60
N ASN A 95 7.73 -2.97 4.87
CA ASN A 95 6.94 -4.09 5.34
C ASN A 95 5.66 -3.71 6.10
N ILE A 96 5.24 -2.44 6.01
CA ILE A 96 4.05 -1.95 6.71
C ILE A 96 2.76 -2.50 6.07
N THR A 97 1.78 -2.89 6.89
CA THR A 97 0.44 -3.26 6.42
C THR A 97 -0.38 -2.02 6.11
N LEU A 98 -1.41 -2.16 5.25
CA LEU A 98 -2.28 -1.03 4.93
C LEU A 98 -2.99 -0.46 6.18
N ASP A 99 -3.36 -1.30 7.14
CA ASP A 99 -3.97 -0.87 8.41
C ASP A 99 -3.02 0.03 9.21
N ALA A 100 -1.78 -0.42 9.43
CA ALA A 100 -0.81 0.35 10.18
C ALA A 100 -0.46 1.67 9.47
N TYR A 101 -0.31 1.63 8.13
CA TYR A 101 -0.04 2.82 7.34
C TYR A 101 -1.22 3.81 7.36
N PHE A 102 -2.46 3.32 7.27
CA PHE A 102 -3.64 4.18 7.34
C PHE A 102 -3.74 4.91 8.70
N ASP A 103 -3.43 4.24 9.80
CA ASP A 103 -3.43 4.86 11.14
C ASP A 103 -2.34 5.95 11.26
N GLU A 104 -1.17 5.75 10.68
CA GLU A 104 -0.10 6.76 10.63
C GLU A 104 -0.51 7.95 9.74
N TRP A 105 -1.03 7.68 8.57
CA TRP A 105 -1.52 8.68 7.63
C TRP A 105 -2.67 9.52 8.20
N GLU A 106 -3.60 8.89 8.93
CA GLU A 106 -4.69 9.62 9.58
C GLU A 106 -4.16 10.55 10.69
N LYS A 107 -3.20 10.07 11.49
CA LYS A 107 -2.57 10.87 12.54
C LYS A 107 -1.85 12.10 11.97
N SER A 108 -1.13 11.94 10.86
CA SER A 108 -0.41 13.06 10.22
C SER A 108 -1.34 14.14 9.68
N ARG A 109 -2.61 13.80 9.38
CA ARG A 109 -3.61 14.73 8.85
C ARG A 109 -4.45 15.43 9.92
N ARG A 110 -4.31 15.06 11.18
CA ARG A 110 -4.97 15.77 12.27
C ARG A 110 -4.47 17.20 12.33
N GLY A 111 -5.41 18.14 12.39
CA GLY A 111 -5.12 19.58 12.33
C GLY A 111 -5.13 20.19 10.93
N THR A 112 -4.96 19.37 9.87
CA THR A 112 -5.05 19.85 8.48
C THR A 112 -6.46 19.70 7.92
N ILE A 113 -7.20 18.67 8.38
CA ILE A 113 -8.55 18.34 7.90
C ILE A 113 -9.52 18.42 9.08
N LYS A 114 -10.77 18.82 8.80
CA LYS A 114 -11.85 18.85 9.81
C LYS A 114 -12.08 17.44 10.39
N ASP A 115 -12.31 17.35 11.69
CA ASP A 115 -12.55 16.09 12.40
C ASP A 115 -13.73 15.29 11.83
N SER A 116 -14.76 15.96 11.33
CA SER A 116 -15.89 15.32 10.63
C SER A 116 -15.43 14.53 9.39
N SER A 117 -14.48 15.09 8.61
CA SER A 117 -13.92 14.42 7.43
C SER A 117 -13.06 13.21 7.82
N ILE A 118 -12.30 13.33 8.91
CA ILE A 118 -11.51 12.22 9.46
C ILE A 118 -12.43 11.07 9.87
N LYS A 119 -13.52 11.36 10.60
CA LYS A 119 -14.52 10.35 11.00
C LYS A 119 -15.16 9.64 9.80
N ILE A 120 -15.52 10.39 8.76
CA ILE A 120 -16.08 9.83 7.51
C ILE A 120 -15.07 8.94 6.80
N ASN A 121 -13.82 9.39 6.68
CA ASN A 121 -12.76 8.62 6.04
C ASN A 121 -12.46 7.32 6.82
N ARG A 122 -12.39 7.40 8.15
CA ARG A 122 -12.20 6.23 9.01
C ARG A 122 -13.35 5.25 8.90
N SER A 123 -14.59 5.72 8.86
CA SER A 123 -15.78 4.87 8.64
C SER A 123 -15.71 4.16 7.29
N LYS A 124 -15.41 4.88 6.20
CA LYS A 124 -15.23 4.29 4.86
C LYS A 124 -14.13 3.24 4.84
N TYR A 125 -13.00 3.54 5.49
CA TYR A 125 -11.87 2.62 5.57
C TYR A 125 -12.24 1.34 6.33
N ASN A 126 -12.73 1.47 7.56
CA ASN A 126 -13.05 0.34 8.42
C ASN A 126 -14.12 -0.58 7.83
N ASN A 127 -15.17 0.00 7.21
CA ASN A 127 -16.31 -0.78 6.72
C ASN A 127 -16.03 -1.44 5.36
N HIS A 128 -15.18 -0.84 4.51
CA HIS A 128 -15.08 -1.25 3.12
C HIS A 128 -13.67 -1.66 2.68
N ILE A 129 -12.61 -1.00 3.16
CA ILE A 129 -11.23 -1.27 2.72
C ILE A 129 -10.57 -2.29 3.63
N ARG A 130 -10.64 -2.08 4.94
CA ARG A 130 -9.99 -2.87 5.97
C ARG A 130 -10.27 -4.38 5.87
N PRO A 131 -11.52 -4.86 5.68
CA PRO A 131 -11.81 -6.29 5.62
C PRO A 131 -11.10 -7.01 4.49
N VAL A 132 -10.82 -6.31 3.36
CA VAL A 132 -10.25 -6.90 2.13
C VAL A 132 -8.75 -6.64 2.02
N LEU A 133 -8.30 -5.42 2.25
CA LEU A 133 -6.92 -4.99 1.99
C LEU A 133 -6.11 -4.68 3.25
N GLY A 134 -6.73 -4.51 4.42
CA GLY A 134 -6.08 -4.01 5.63
C GLY A 134 -4.86 -4.81 6.06
N LYS A 135 -4.94 -6.13 6.03
CA LYS A 135 -3.85 -7.05 6.43
C LYS A 135 -2.75 -7.21 5.36
N ILE A 136 -2.97 -6.70 4.16
CA ILE A 136 -2.03 -6.82 3.06
C ILE A 136 -0.95 -5.75 3.23
N LYS A 137 0.30 -6.11 2.96
CA LYS A 137 1.40 -5.14 2.91
C LYS A 137 1.16 -4.15 1.78
N VAL A 138 1.38 -2.84 2.05
CA VAL A 138 1.14 -1.77 1.08
C VAL A 138 1.79 -2.06 -0.28
N GLN A 139 3.01 -2.59 -0.29
CA GLN A 139 3.74 -2.95 -1.52
C GLN A 139 3.17 -4.13 -2.31
N LYS A 140 2.41 -5.00 -1.65
CA LYS A 140 1.79 -6.17 -2.29
C LYS A 140 0.39 -5.89 -2.83
N ILE A 141 -0.09 -4.64 -2.70
CA ILE A 141 -1.39 -4.23 -3.24
C ILE A 141 -1.24 -4.05 -4.75
N GLU A 142 -1.87 -4.93 -5.50
CA GLU A 142 -1.92 -4.87 -6.95
C GLU A 142 -3.18 -4.17 -7.45
N LYS A 143 -3.11 -3.63 -8.69
CA LYS A 143 -4.29 -3.06 -9.37
C LYS A 143 -5.48 -4.02 -9.41
N ARG A 144 -5.23 -5.33 -9.62
CA ARG A 144 -6.28 -6.36 -9.66
C ARG A 144 -7.07 -6.43 -8.36
N ALA A 145 -6.39 -6.33 -7.21
CA ALA A 145 -7.04 -6.33 -5.90
C ALA A 145 -7.95 -5.10 -5.71
N VAL A 146 -7.52 -3.93 -6.19
CA VAL A 146 -8.32 -2.70 -6.14
C VAL A 146 -9.55 -2.79 -7.06
N VAL A 147 -9.39 -3.32 -8.28
CA VAL A 147 -10.51 -3.51 -9.22
C VAL A 147 -11.52 -4.52 -8.65
N LYS A 148 -11.05 -5.62 -8.06
CA LYS A 148 -11.92 -6.59 -7.40
C LYS A 148 -12.70 -5.96 -6.25
N LEU A 149 -12.03 -5.17 -5.41
CA LEU A 149 -12.70 -4.41 -4.34
C LEU A 149 -13.79 -3.51 -4.92
N GLN A 150 -13.51 -2.76 -6.00
CA GLN A 150 -14.50 -1.90 -6.66
C GLN A 150 -15.71 -2.68 -7.16
N GLN A 151 -15.49 -3.83 -7.80
CA GLN A 151 -16.56 -4.71 -8.29
C GLN A 151 -17.41 -5.29 -7.16
N ASP A 152 -16.80 -5.72 -6.06
CA ASP A 152 -17.51 -6.28 -4.92
C ASP A 152 -18.32 -5.19 -4.17
N LEU A 153 -17.79 -3.98 -4.09
CA LEU A 153 -18.51 -2.84 -3.52
C LEU A 153 -19.68 -2.37 -4.41
N SER A 154 -19.52 -2.40 -5.74
CA SER A 154 -20.57 -1.98 -6.67
C SER A 154 -21.83 -2.84 -6.61
N LYS A 155 -21.71 -4.09 -6.14
CA LYS A 155 -22.86 -5.00 -5.92
C LYS A 155 -23.69 -4.61 -4.69
N LYS A 156 -23.05 -3.95 -3.70
CA LYS A 156 -23.64 -3.66 -2.39
C LYS A 156 -23.97 -2.18 -2.19
N LEU A 157 -23.23 -1.30 -2.84
CA LEU A 157 -23.27 0.15 -2.63
C LEU A 157 -23.60 0.88 -3.93
N SER A 158 -24.03 2.13 -3.78
CA SER A 158 -24.21 3.03 -4.93
C SER A 158 -22.87 3.33 -5.60
N ALA A 159 -22.90 3.64 -6.90
CA ALA A 159 -21.71 4.04 -7.66
C ALA A 159 -20.98 5.24 -7.00
N SER A 160 -21.74 6.22 -6.48
CA SER A 160 -21.17 7.39 -5.79
C SER A 160 -20.41 6.99 -4.53
N MET A 161 -20.98 6.12 -3.69
CA MET A 161 -20.32 5.65 -2.47
C MET A 161 -19.10 4.79 -2.79
N THR A 162 -19.22 3.87 -3.75
CA THR A 162 -18.10 3.04 -4.21
C THR A 162 -16.95 3.91 -4.72
N ASN A 163 -17.24 4.90 -5.55
CA ASN A 163 -16.24 5.85 -6.04
C ASN A 163 -15.58 6.61 -4.88
N GLY A 164 -16.35 7.04 -3.88
CA GLY A 164 -15.83 7.70 -2.69
C GLY A 164 -14.84 6.84 -1.88
N VAL A 165 -15.11 5.52 -1.78
CA VAL A 165 -14.18 4.57 -1.13
C VAL A 165 -12.89 4.40 -1.95
N ILE A 166 -13.01 4.26 -3.28
CA ILE A 166 -11.84 4.13 -4.17
C ILE A 166 -11.00 5.41 -4.19
N VAL A 167 -11.61 6.59 -4.14
CA VAL A 167 -10.90 7.87 -4.04
C VAL A 167 -10.11 7.95 -2.74
N LEU A 168 -10.70 7.54 -1.61
CA LEU A 168 -9.99 7.47 -0.33
C LEU A 168 -8.76 6.54 -0.43
N LEU A 169 -8.93 5.33 -0.99
CA LEU A 169 -7.83 4.39 -1.17
C LEU A 169 -6.73 4.97 -2.07
N LYS A 170 -7.10 5.66 -3.17
CA LYS A 170 -6.14 6.36 -4.05
C LYS A 170 -5.35 7.41 -3.29
N THR A 171 -6.02 8.20 -2.44
CA THR A 171 -5.37 9.26 -1.65
C THR A 171 -4.36 8.67 -0.65
N VAL A 172 -4.73 7.57 0.04
CA VAL A 172 -3.83 6.89 0.97
C VAL A 172 -2.61 6.30 0.25
N LEU A 173 -2.84 5.64 -0.92
CA LEU A 173 -1.76 5.06 -1.70
C LEU A 173 -0.89 6.12 -2.40
N ASN A 174 -1.40 7.31 -2.72
CA ASN A 174 -0.58 8.43 -3.19
C ASN A 174 0.35 8.92 -2.08
N ALA A 175 -0.17 9.09 -0.86
CA ALA A 175 0.69 9.41 0.28
C ALA A 175 1.78 8.35 0.50
N ALA A 176 1.47 7.06 0.28
CA ALA A 176 2.48 6.00 0.35
C ALA A 176 3.54 6.09 -0.79
N VAL A 177 3.22 6.73 -1.91
CA VAL A 177 4.20 7.04 -2.97
C VAL A 177 5.03 8.26 -2.55
N ASP A 178 4.40 9.28 -1.98
CA ASP A 178 5.09 10.49 -1.48
C ASP A 178 6.05 10.15 -0.33
N ASP A 179 5.69 9.16 0.51
CA ASP A 179 6.52 8.59 1.59
C ASP A 179 7.56 7.57 1.08
N GLU A 180 7.71 7.41 -0.24
CA GLU A 180 8.65 6.47 -0.90
C GLU A 180 8.44 4.98 -0.52
N ILE A 181 7.31 4.61 0.06
CA ILE A 181 6.94 3.23 0.37
C ILE A 181 6.56 2.48 -0.92
N LEU A 182 5.93 3.18 -1.88
CA LEU A 182 5.54 2.68 -3.19
C LEU A 182 6.22 3.47 -4.29
N MET A 183 6.69 2.79 -5.33
CA MET A 183 7.20 3.46 -6.54
C MET A 183 6.07 4.03 -7.42
N LYS A 184 4.89 3.42 -7.38
CA LYS A 184 3.74 3.82 -8.20
C LYS A 184 2.45 3.42 -7.50
N ASN A 185 1.43 4.30 -7.59
CA ASN A 185 0.11 4.01 -7.03
C ASN A 185 -0.65 2.97 -7.91
N PRO A 186 -0.93 1.76 -7.39
CA PRO A 186 -1.65 0.74 -8.15
C PRO A 186 -3.12 1.09 -8.42
N ALA A 187 -3.71 1.99 -7.63
CA ALA A 187 -5.08 2.44 -7.80
C ALA A 187 -5.22 3.61 -8.79
N ALA A 188 -4.14 4.28 -9.20
CA ALA A 188 -4.18 5.47 -10.05
C ALA A 188 -4.98 5.26 -11.35
N SER A 189 -4.76 4.13 -12.01
CA SER A 189 -5.38 3.79 -13.30
C SER A 189 -6.78 3.17 -13.20
N VAL A 190 -7.34 3.03 -12.00
CA VAL A 190 -8.70 2.51 -11.80
C VAL A 190 -9.71 3.60 -12.15
N LYS A 191 -10.56 3.34 -13.15
CA LYS A 191 -11.59 4.30 -13.59
C LYS A 191 -12.75 4.32 -12.60
N PRO A 192 -13.36 5.48 -12.34
CA PRO A 192 -14.56 5.56 -11.52
C PRO A 192 -15.73 4.86 -12.24
N LEU A 193 -16.65 4.32 -11.46
CA LEU A 193 -17.92 3.79 -11.97
C LEU A 193 -18.79 4.96 -12.46
N ARG A 194 -19.47 4.75 -13.58
CA ARG A 194 -20.50 5.68 -14.04
C ARG A 194 -21.65 5.69 -13.04
N LYS A 195 -22.27 6.85 -12.86
CA LYS A 195 -23.50 6.91 -12.08
C LYS A 195 -24.55 6.04 -12.79
N ASP A 196 -25.20 5.18 -12.01
CA ASP A 196 -26.32 4.41 -12.51
C ASP A 196 -27.47 5.40 -12.75
N ASP A 197 -27.93 5.53 -13.97
CA ASP A 197 -29.09 6.35 -14.32
C ASP A 197 -30.40 5.65 -13.91
N ARG A 198 -30.32 4.47 -13.28
CA ARG A 198 -31.50 3.75 -12.78
C ARG A 198 -32.11 4.51 -11.61
N PRO A 199 -33.39 4.86 -11.66
CA PRO A 199 -34.09 5.43 -10.53
C PRO A 199 -33.99 4.43 -9.38
N LYS A 200 -33.37 4.84 -8.28
CA LYS A 200 -33.32 4.02 -7.06
C LYS A 200 -34.72 3.97 -6.50
N ALA A 201 -35.21 2.77 -6.20
CA ALA A 201 -36.51 2.55 -5.59
C ALA A 201 -36.76 3.30 -4.26
N SER A 202 -35.76 3.95 -3.71
CA SER A 202 -35.83 4.77 -2.49
C SER A 202 -35.26 6.18 -2.67
N GLU A 203 -35.31 6.74 -3.88
CA GLU A 203 -35.02 8.18 -4.01
C GLU A 203 -36.17 8.95 -3.34
N THR A 204 -35.94 9.34 -2.09
CA THR A 204 -36.58 10.54 -1.55
C THR A 204 -36.24 11.65 -2.53
N ILE A 205 -37.20 12.00 -3.38
CA ILE A 205 -37.03 13.09 -4.32
C ILE A 205 -36.91 14.35 -3.47
N HIS A 206 -35.64 14.82 -3.27
CA HIS A 206 -35.40 16.10 -2.62
C HIS A 206 -35.88 17.20 -3.59
N ARG A 207 -37.14 17.51 -3.53
CA ARG A 207 -37.74 18.63 -4.25
C ARG A 207 -37.97 19.82 -3.33
N ALA A 208 -38.01 20.98 -3.90
CA ALA A 208 -38.44 22.17 -3.18
C ALA A 208 -39.92 22.04 -2.78
N LEU A 209 -40.30 22.58 -1.63
CA LEU A 209 -41.68 22.72 -1.22
C LEU A 209 -42.44 23.60 -2.20
N THR A 210 -43.68 23.22 -2.55
CA THR A 210 -44.58 24.15 -3.25
C THR A 210 -45.01 25.26 -2.31
N ARG A 211 -45.60 26.32 -2.86
CA ARG A 211 -46.04 27.46 -2.05
C ARG A 211 -47.16 27.06 -1.06
N GLU A 212 -48.06 26.20 -1.50
CA GLU A 212 -49.15 25.66 -0.68
C GLU A 212 -48.58 24.76 0.44
N GLU A 213 -47.66 23.90 0.14
CA GLU A 213 -46.98 23.03 1.15
C GLU A 213 -46.20 23.87 2.15
N GLN A 214 -45.56 24.94 1.72
CA GLN A 214 -44.83 25.86 2.60
C GLN A 214 -45.82 26.57 3.55
N GLN A 215 -46.96 27.05 3.03
CA GLN A 215 -47.99 27.69 3.85
C GLN A 215 -48.58 26.72 4.88
N ALA A 216 -48.94 25.52 4.45
CA ALA A 216 -49.45 24.49 5.34
C ALA A 216 -48.43 24.13 6.44
N PHE A 217 -47.17 23.93 6.07
CA PHE A 217 -46.10 23.67 7.03
C PHE A 217 -45.97 24.81 8.05
N MET A 218 -45.97 26.05 7.59
CA MET A 218 -45.86 27.21 8.48
C MET A 218 -47.05 27.41 9.41
N GLN A 219 -48.26 27.01 8.98
CA GLN A 219 -49.44 27.05 9.85
C GLN A 219 -49.35 26.02 11.00
N GLU A 220 -48.98 24.79 10.67
CA GLU A 220 -48.74 23.73 11.67
C GLU A 220 -47.59 24.07 12.61
N ALA A 221 -46.52 24.65 12.10
CA ALA A 221 -45.35 25.02 12.88
C ALA A 221 -45.57 26.14 13.88
N LYS A 222 -46.66 26.91 13.79
CA LYS A 222 -46.96 28.05 14.70
C LYS A 222 -47.05 27.66 16.18
N THR A 223 -47.40 26.42 16.46
CA THR A 223 -47.51 25.90 17.82
C THR A 223 -46.20 25.34 18.35
N GLU A 224 -45.19 25.19 17.48
CA GLU A 224 -43.90 24.62 17.82
C GLU A 224 -42.94 25.70 18.34
N TRP A 225 -42.11 25.34 19.29
CA TRP A 225 -41.07 26.23 19.85
C TRP A 225 -40.00 26.67 18.86
N LEU A 226 -39.83 25.95 17.72
CA LEU A 226 -38.91 26.25 16.64
C LEU A 226 -39.53 27.11 15.51
N TYR A 227 -40.69 27.70 15.72
CA TYR A 227 -41.41 28.45 14.68
C TYR A 227 -40.53 29.57 14.05
N GLU A 228 -39.90 30.40 14.88
CA GLU A 228 -39.02 31.48 14.42
C GLU A 228 -37.83 30.96 13.63
N PHE A 229 -37.27 29.82 14.04
CA PHE A 229 -36.20 29.16 13.33
C PHE A 229 -36.63 28.71 11.93
N PHE A 230 -37.84 28.14 11.79
CA PHE A 230 -38.39 27.73 10.50
C PHE A 230 -38.67 28.93 9.62
N CYS A 231 -39.26 30.01 10.18
CA CYS A 231 -39.46 31.28 9.46
C CYS A 231 -38.15 31.82 8.92
N PHE A 232 -37.13 31.92 9.77
CA PHE A 232 -35.82 32.44 9.38
C PHE A 232 -35.19 31.58 8.32
N SER A 233 -35.23 30.24 8.49
CA SER A 233 -34.63 29.29 7.52
C SER A 233 -35.29 29.40 6.14
N LEU A 234 -36.61 29.46 6.07
CA LEU A 234 -37.38 29.58 4.82
C LEU A 234 -37.18 30.94 4.14
N CYS A 235 -37.10 32.01 4.91
CA CYS A 235 -36.92 33.36 4.37
C CYS A 235 -35.49 33.57 3.84
N THR A 236 -34.47 33.00 4.49
CA THR A 236 -33.07 33.20 4.13
C THR A 236 -32.49 32.15 3.21
N GLY A 237 -33.08 30.93 3.20
CA GLY A 237 -32.52 29.78 2.47
C GLY A 237 -31.18 29.29 3.00
N MET A 238 -30.78 29.71 4.19
CA MET A 238 -29.51 29.30 4.81
C MET A 238 -29.55 27.84 5.22
N ARG A 239 -28.38 27.18 5.13
CA ARG A 239 -28.25 25.80 5.63
C ARG A 239 -28.30 25.76 7.14
N LEU A 240 -28.78 24.66 7.71
CA LEU A 240 -28.87 24.45 9.15
C LEU A 240 -27.60 24.82 9.91
N ASN A 241 -26.44 24.39 9.43
CA ASN A 241 -25.15 24.70 10.06
C ASN A 241 -24.77 26.18 9.97
N GLU A 242 -25.26 26.89 8.96
CA GLU A 242 -25.03 28.34 8.78
C GLU A 242 -25.88 29.12 9.78
N ILE A 243 -27.15 28.71 9.95
CA ILE A 243 -28.07 29.33 10.91
C ILE A 243 -27.56 29.12 12.35
N THR A 244 -27.17 27.88 12.69
CA THR A 244 -26.66 27.57 14.04
C THR A 244 -25.31 28.20 14.36
N ALA A 245 -24.55 28.64 13.34
CA ALA A 245 -23.28 29.34 13.50
C ALA A 245 -23.43 30.85 13.64
N LEU A 246 -24.64 31.41 13.46
CA LEU A 246 -24.87 32.84 13.65
C LEU A 246 -24.60 33.25 15.09
N LYS A 247 -23.89 34.35 15.24
CA LYS A 247 -23.60 35.01 16.52
C LYS A 247 -24.33 36.34 16.54
N TRP A 248 -24.95 36.59 17.66
CA TRP A 248 -25.67 37.86 17.94
C TRP A 248 -24.68 38.83 18.59
#